data_191c35a7cd819dac076d6f74795e418c
#
_entry.id   191c35a7cd819dac076d6f74795e418c
#
_cell.length_a   1.000
_cell.length_b   1.000
_cell.length_c   1.000
_cell.angle_alpha   90.00
_cell.angle_beta   90.00
_cell.angle_gamma   90.00
#
_symmetry.space_group_name_H-M   'P 1'
#
loop_
_entity.id
_entity.type
_entity.pdbx_description
1 polymer ?
#
loop_
_entity_poly.entity_id
_entity_poly.type
_entity_poly.pdbx_seq_one_letter_code
_entity_poly.pdbx_strand_id
1 'polypeptide(L)'
;MKLIALLIGLVVERLATQLFHLRELRWLDRVIDFGFRQAARYANWPPLLLVVLLAFVLVLPVLLVRLSLGDALYGFPYLVLAVVVLFLSLGPRDIAEEVDEHCAALKSEDPERIRATAKALLEKDLPANPEERSREVEQAVCVQGNNRLFAVIFWFVLLGPVGAWSYRVTDLIRRRAVFRAGRDDTGASAASLVVGAAEDLHGWLAWIPARLTAISYALAGNFDGALTAWRTPTPRGTEELHARSENLLGRVGAGAIALHPVPGETITERSIREAAAAKRLVLRSLLIWATVVAAMTLYGWSV
;
A
#
# COMPACT_ATOMS: atom_id res chain seq x y z
N MET A 1 3.78 -24.36 -3.00
CA MET A 1 4.94 -23.51 -2.68
C MET A 1 4.54 -22.06 -2.31
N LYS A 2 3.72 -21.38 -3.12
CA LYS A 2 3.33 -19.95 -2.86
C LYS A 2 2.61 -19.73 -1.54
N LEU A 3 1.69 -20.62 -1.11
CA LEU A 3 1.01 -20.50 0.18
C LEU A 3 2.01 -20.61 1.35
N ILE A 4 2.93 -21.57 1.29
CA ILE A 4 3.94 -21.75 2.33
C ILE A 4 4.83 -20.50 2.41
N ALA A 5 5.26 -19.97 1.26
CA ALA A 5 6.02 -18.72 1.20
C ALA A 5 5.24 -17.53 1.76
N LEU A 6 3.93 -17.43 1.46
CA LEU A 6 3.05 -16.39 1.97
C LEU A 6 2.90 -16.50 3.50
N LEU A 7 2.60 -17.68 4.02
CA LEU A 7 2.45 -17.89 5.45
C LEU A 7 3.76 -17.63 6.20
N ILE A 8 4.88 -18.16 5.70
CA ILE A 8 6.19 -17.88 6.29
C ILE A 8 6.51 -16.39 6.19
N GLY A 9 6.25 -15.74 5.04
CA GLY A 9 6.47 -14.30 4.87
C GLY A 9 5.67 -13.46 5.86
N LEU A 10 4.40 -13.76 6.08
CA LEU A 10 3.54 -13.09 7.06
C LEU A 10 3.97 -13.37 8.51
N VAL A 11 4.41 -14.59 8.82
CA VAL A 11 4.97 -14.93 10.15
C VAL A 11 6.30 -14.22 10.39
N VAL A 12 7.19 -14.24 9.40
CA VAL A 12 8.48 -13.52 9.46
C VAL A 12 8.23 -12.02 9.61
N GLU A 13 7.25 -11.45 8.91
CA GLU A 13 6.86 -10.05 9.09
C GLU A 13 6.54 -9.74 10.54
N ARG A 14 5.77 -10.59 11.22
CA ARG A 14 5.34 -10.35 12.58
C ARG A 14 6.42 -10.64 13.64
N LEU A 15 7.36 -11.54 13.34
CA LEU A 15 8.44 -11.92 14.26
C LEU A 15 9.72 -11.09 14.11
N ALA A 16 9.95 -10.58 12.90
CA ALA A 16 11.21 -9.92 12.54
C ALA A 16 11.18 -8.39 12.75
N THR A 17 10.60 -7.92 13.86
CA THR A 17 10.52 -6.49 14.20
C THR A 17 11.89 -5.77 14.15
N GLN A 18 12.97 -6.47 14.47
CA GLN A 18 14.34 -5.93 14.40
C GLN A 18 14.86 -5.73 12.96
N LEU A 19 14.24 -6.38 11.97
CA LEU A 19 14.65 -6.31 10.55
C LEU A 19 13.85 -5.29 9.74
N PHE A 20 12.91 -4.57 10.34
CA PHE A 20 12.07 -3.60 9.61
C PHE A 20 12.87 -2.48 8.95
N HIS A 21 14.03 -2.09 9.51
CA HIS A 21 14.91 -1.11 8.88
C HIS A 21 15.40 -1.53 7.48
N LEU A 22 15.46 -2.84 7.18
CA LEU A 22 15.82 -3.34 5.85
C LEU A 22 14.70 -3.14 4.81
N ARG A 23 13.44 -3.01 5.27
CA ARG A 23 12.25 -2.81 4.41
C ARG A 23 12.09 -1.35 3.96
N GLU A 24 12.78 -0.40 4.59
CA GLU A 24 12.74 1.01 4.17
C GLU A 24 13.33 1.23 2.78
N LEU A 25 14.18 0.30 2.30
CA LEU A 25 14.76 0.28 0.95
C LEU A 25 15.39 1.62 0.52
N ARG A 26 15.93 2.38 1.50
CA ARG A 26 16.51 3.73 1.24
C ARG A 26 17.61 3.73 0.18
N TRP A 27 18.26 2.60 -0.04
CA TRP A 27 19.23 2.47 -1.09
C TRP A 27 18.60 2.57 -2.49
N LEU A 28 17.34 2.13 -2.66
CA LEU A 28 16.59 2.29 -3.90
C LEU A 28 16.29 3.75 -4.23
N ASP A 29 16.15 4.62 -3.24
CA ASP A 29 15.91 6.04 -3.47
C ASP A 29 17.01 6.66 -4.33
N ARG A 30 18.28 6.26 -4.09
CA ARG A 30 19.42 6.74 -4.90
C ARG A 30 19.35 6.26 -6.34
N VAL A 31 18.92 5.00 -6.55
CA VAL A 31 18.77 4.41 -7.88
C VAL A 31 17.61 5.05 -8.62
N ILE A 32 16.49 5.28 -7.94
CA ILE A 32 15.31 5.96 -8.50
C ILE A 32 15.67 7.42 -8.85
N ASP A 33 16.37 8.14 -7.97
CA ASP A 33 16.83 9.49 -8.23
C ASP A 33 17.80 9.56 -9.41
N PHE A 34 18.68 8.57 -9.55
CA PHE A 34 19.55 8.46 -10.73
C PHE A 34 18.71 8.24 -11.99
N GLY A 35 17.72 7.34 -11.93
CA GLY A 35 16.78 7.11 -13.02
C GLY A 35 16.04 8.39 -13.45
N PHE A 36 15.53 9.16 -12.51
CA PHE A 36 14.86 10.43 -12.79
C PHE A 36 15.82 11.48 -13.39
N ARG A 37 17.07 11.54 -12.93
CA ARG A 37 18.09 12.41 -13.57
C ARG A 37 18.41 12.00 -15.01
N GLN A 38 18.46 10.70 -15.29
CA GLN A 38 18.64 10.23 -16.67
C GLN A 38 17.39 10.49 -17.50
N ALA A 39 16.18 10.25 -16.95
CA ALA A 39 14.93 10.54 -17.64
C ALA A 39 14.83 12.02 -18.06
N ALA A 40 15.31 12.95 -17.24
CA ALA A 40 15.36 14.38 -17.58
C ALA A 40 16.19 14.69 -18.83
N ARG A 41 17.18 13.84 -19.18
CA ARG A 41 17.97 13.99 -20.43
C ARG A 41 17.19 13.57 -21.68
N TYR A 42 16.16 12.75 -21.51
CA TYR A 42 15.30 12.23 -22.57
C TYR A 42 13.91 12.89 -22.54
N ALA A 43 13.87 14.20 -22.33
CA ALA A 43 12.62 14.97 -22.20
C ALA A 43 11.65 14.82 -23.39
N ASN A 44 12.14 14.39 -24.55
CA ASN A 44 11.32 14.12 -25.75
C ASN A 44 10.58 12.77 -25.70
N TRP A 45 10.86 11.91 -24.71
CA TRP A 45 10.19 10.61 -24.57
C TRP A 45 8.94 10.73 -23.70
N PRO A 46 7.91 9.93 -23.96
CA PRO A 46 6.73 9.90 -23.11
C PRO A 46 7.11 9.60 -21.65
N PRO A 47 6.68 10.41 -20.67
CA PRO A 47 7.02 10.21 -19.25
C PRO A 47 6.68 8.81 -18.74
N LEU A 48 5.54 8.27 -19.17
CA LEU A 48 5.11 6.91 -18.83
C LEU A 48 6.12 5.85 -19.28
N LEU A 49 6.67 5.98 -20.50
CA LEU A 49 7.69 5.04 -21.00
C LEU A 49 8.96 5.06 -20.14
N LEU A 50 9.39 6.26 -19.71
CA LEU A 50 10.56 6.41 -18.84
C LEU A 50 10.33 5.79 -17.45
N VAL A 51 9.13 5.96 -16.88
CA VAL A 51 8.75 5.36 -15.59
C VAL A 51 8.66 3.84 -15.71
N VAL A 52 8.07 3.32 -16.79
CA VAL A 52 7.98 1.87 -17.06
C VAL A 52 9.36 1.26 -17.24
N LEU A 53 10.26 1.93 -17.98
CA LEU A 53 11.64 1.48 -18.17
C LEU A 53 12.40 1.45 -16.83
N LEU A 54 12.25 2.48 -16.02
CA LEU A 54 12.85 2.52 -14.68
C LEU A 54 12.32 1.37 -13.80
N ALA A 55 11.01 1.15 -13.78
CA ALA A 55 10.40 0.05 -13.06
C ALA A 55 10.93 -1.30 -13.56
N PHE A 56 11.03 -1.50 -14.87
CA PHE A 56 11.56 -2.71 -15.48
C PHE A 56 13.01 -2.98 -15.05
N VAL A 57 13.88 -1.96 -15.10
CA VAL A 57 15.29 -2.09 -14.65
C VAL A 57 15.38 -2.50 -13.18
N LEU A 58 14.51 -1.99 -12.32
CA LEU A 58 14.49 -2.33 -10.89
C LEU A 58 13.89 -3.72 -10.62
N VAL A 59 13.03 -4.23 -11.48
CA VAL A 59 12.44 -5.58 -11.39
C VAL A 59 13.36 -6.64 -11.98
N LEU A 60 14.17 -6.25 -12.96
CA LEU A 60 15.04 -7.16 -13.72
C LEU A 60 15.92 -8.08 -12.85
N PRO A 61 16.60 -7.61 -11.79
CA PRO A 61 17.42 -8.49 -10.93
C PRO A 61 16.62 -9.64 -10.32
N VAL A 62 15.42 -9.38 -9.79
CA VAL A 62 14.55 -10.41 -9.20
C VAL A 62 14.09 -11.39 -10.28
N LEU A 63 13.75 -10.89 -11.46
CA LEU A 63 13.36 -11.71 -12.61
C LEU A 63 14.51 -12.64 -13.04
N LEU A 64 15.73 -12.10 -13.18
CA LEU A 64 16.91 -12.89 -13.58
C LEU A 64 17.26 -13.96 -12.54
N VAL A 65 17.23 -13.63 -11.25
CA VAL A 65 17.45 -14.62 -10.18
C VAL A 65 16.37 -15.71 -10.24
N ARG A 66 15.10 -15.35 -10.42
CA ARG A 66 14.02 -16.33 -10.55
C ARG A 66 14.25 -17.27 -11.74
N LEU A 67 14.64 -16.74 -12.88
CA LEU A 67 14.89 -17.53 -14.11
C LEU A 67 16.11 -18.44 -13.95
N SER A 68 17.15 -18.00 -13.25
CA SER A 68 18.37 -18.80 -13.04
C SER A 68 18.19 -19.91 -11.99
N LEU A 69 17.26 -19.78 -11.06
CA LEU A 69 17.02 -20.80 -10.03
C LEU A 69 16.34 -22.07 -10.59
N GLY A 70 15.51 -21.96 -11.63
CA GLY A 70 14.78 -23.10 -12.22
C GLY A 70 14.08 -23.95 -11.14
N ASP A 71 14.05 -25.27 -11.38
CA ASP A 71 13.51 -26.28 -10.44
C ASP A 71 14.59 -26.93 -9.56
N ALA A 72 15.75 -26.27 -9.41
CA ALA A 72 16.86 -26.77 -8.63
C ALA A 72 16.47 -27.11 -7.18
N LEU A 73 16.98 -28.20 -6.63
CA LEU A 73 16.80 -28.63 -5.24
C LEU A 73 15.31 -28.62 -4.78
N TYR A 74 14.42 -29.22 -5.56
CA TYR A 74 12.97 -29.31 -5.25
C TYR A 74 12.30 -27.97 -5.03
N GLY A 75 12.83 -26.90 -5.60
CA GLY A 75 12.29 -25.55 -5.47
C GLY A 75 12.58 -24.85 -4.13
N PHE A 76 13.46 -25.37 -3.28
CA PHE A 76 13.84 -24.73 -2.02
C PHE A 76 14.47 -23.34 -2.22
N PRO A 77 15.40 -23.12 -3.19
CA PRO A 77 15.93 -21.78 -3.44
C PRO A 77 14.84 -20.78 -3.90
N TYR A 78 13.85 -21.26 -4.66
CA TYR A 78 12.71 -20.45 -5.04
C TYR A 78 11.86 -20.05 -3.81
N LEU A 79 11.65 -20.96 -2.86
CA LEU A 79 10.93 -20.66 -1.62
C LEU A 79 11.64 -19.56 -0.83
N VAL A 80 12.97 -19.66 -0.68
CA VAL A 80 13.77 -18.63 0.00
C VAL A 80 13.64 -17.29 -0.71
N LEU A 81 13.83 -17.27 -2.04
CA LEU A 81 13.64 -16.04 -2.83
C LEU A 81 12.24 -15.47 -2.64
N ALA A 82 11.22 -16.32 -2.69
CA ALA A 82 9.82 -15.87 -2.55
C ALA A 82 9.55 -15.24 -1.19
N VAL A 83 10.05 -15.85 -0.10
CA VAL A 83 9.92 -15.31 1.26
C VAL A 83 10.66 -13.98 1.40
N VAL A 84 11.92 -13.89 0.94
CA VAL A 84 12.73 -12.68 1.03
C VAL A 84 12.10 -11.54 0.22
N VAL A 85 11.71 -11.81 -1.02
CA VAL A 85 11.09 -10.80 -1.88
C VAL A 85 9.74 -10.35 -1.32
N LEU A 86 8.92 -11.28 -0.83
CA LEU A 86 7.64 -10.94 -0.20
C LEU A 86 7.88 -10.06 1.04
N PHE A 87 8.80 -10.43 1.92
CA PHE A 87 9.17 -9.64 3.09
C PHE A 87 9.60 -8.22 2.72
N LEU A 88 10.43 -8.04 1.70
CA LEU A 88 10.86 -6.72 1.22
C LEU A 88 9.75 -5.94 0.49
N SER A 89 8.75 -6.65 -0.08
CA SER A 89 7.64 -6.04 -0.81
C SER A 89 6.53 -5.54 0.09
N LEU A 90 6.33 -6.17 1.25
CA LEU A 90 5.41 -5.66 2.28
C LEU A 90 5.88 -4.29 2.79
N GLY A 91 4.97 -3.45 3.27
CA GLY A 91 5.27 -2.07 3.67
C GLY A 91 6.42 -1.93 4.68
N PRO A 92 7.02 -0.76 4.85
CA PRO A 92 8.22 -0.57 5.67
C PRO A 92 7.94 -0.79 7.17
N ARG A 93 6.71 -0.53 7.61
CA ARG A 93 6.22 -0.77 8.96
C ARG A 93 4.90 -1.51 8.93
N ASP A 94 4.59 -2.22 10.01
CA ASP A 94 3.26 -2.80 10.23
C ASP A 94 2.24 -1.68 10.43
N ILE A 95 1.16 -1.71 9.64
CA ILE A 95 0.06 -0.74 9.75
C ILE A 95 -0.55 -0.79 11.15
N ALA A 96 -0.61 -1.97 11.77
CA ALA A 96 -1.15 -2.12 13.11
C ALA A 96 -0.29 -1.37 14.14
N GLU A 97 1.04 -1.44 14.04
CA GLU A 97 1.95 -0.68 14.91
C GLU A 97 1.81 0.84 14.69
N GLU A 98 1.78 1.30 13.44
CA GLU A 98 1.62 2.73 13.14
C GLU A 98 0.31 3.29 13.69
N VAL A 99 -0.79 2.53 13.60
CA VAL A 99 -2.08 2.92 14.19
C VAL A 99 -2.00 2.92 15.73
N ASP A 100 -1.34 1.93 16.34
CA ASP A 100 -1.17 1.89 17.80
C ASP A 100 -0.29 3.05 18.31
N GLU A 101 0.78 3.40 17.57
CA GLU A 101 1.60 4.57 17.86
C GLU A 101 0.78 5.88 17.75
N HIS A 102 -0.08 5.99 16.74
CA HIS A 102 -0.96 7.14 16.58
C HIS A 102 -2.00 7.24 17.71
N CYS A 103 -2.62 6.12 18.08
CA CYS A 103 -3.53 6.07 19.23
C CYS A 103 -2.83 6.44 20.54
N ALA A 104 -1.58 6.01 20.74
CA ALA A 104 -0.77 6.38 21.90
C ALA A 104 -0.41 7.88 21.89
N ALA A 105 -0.09 8.45 20.72
CA ALA A 105 0.16 9.88 20.57
C ALA A 105 -1.07 10.71 20.92
N LEU A 106 -2.26 10.30 20.45
CA LEU A 106 -3.53 10.94 20.79
C LEU A 106 -3.80 10.93 22.31
N LYS A 107 -3.50 9.82 23.00
CA LYS A 107 -3.65 9.71 24.44
C LYS A 107 -2.66 10.57 25.22
N SER A 108 -1.48 10.80 24.69
CA SER A 108 -0.46 11.64 25.34
C SER A 108 -0.70 13.14 25.14
N GLU A 109 -1.64 13.52 24.28
CA GLU A 109 -1.98 14.90 23.92
C GLU A 109 -0.78 15.75 23.42
N ASP A 110 0.28 15.09 22.96
CA ASP A 110 1.46 15.73 22.38
C ASP A 110 1.21 16.13 20.92
N PRO A 111 1.06 17.45 20.60
CA PRO A 111 0.71 17.88 19.26
C PRO A 111 1.74 17.51 18.18
N GLU A 112 3.03 17.54 18.52
CA GLU A 112 4.11 17.21 17.59
C GLU A 112 4.09 15.72 17.24
N ARG A 113 3.91 14.87 18.24
CA ARG A 113 3.80 13.43 18.08
C ARG A 113 2.55 13.03 17.31
N ILE A 114 1.40 13.67 17.59
CA ILE A 114 0.15 13.46 16.85
C ILE A 114 0.34 13.81 15.38
N ARG A 115 0.98 14.96 15.08
CA ARG A 115 1.26 15.37 13.70
C ARG A 115 2.20 14.38 13.00
N ALA A 116 3.28 13.98 13.64
CA ALA A 116 4.25 13.07 13.07
C ALA A 116 3.63 11.70 12.71
N THR A 117 2.85 11.11 13.64
CA THR A 117 2.20 9.80 13.43
C THR A 117 1.06 9.88 12.41
N ALA A 118 0.25 10.95 12.42
CA ALA A 118 -0.79 11.15 11.41
C ALA A 118 -0.18 11.35 10.01
N LYS A 119 0.91 12.11 9.89
CA LYS A 119 1.61 12.30 8.61
C LYS A 119 2.18 11.01 8.06
N ALA A 120 2.66 10.10 8.91
CA ALA A 120 3.15 8.79 8.51
C ALA A 120 2.06 7.92 7.89
N LEU A 121 0.83 7.99 8.42
CA LEU A 121 -0.33 7.24 7.91
C LEU A 121 -0.92 7.86 6.64
N LEU A 122 -1.06 9.20 6.61
CA LEU A 122 -1.69 9.91 5.49
C LEU A 122 -0.79 10.00 4.26
N GLU A 123 0.54 10.06 4.44
CA GLU A 123 1.53 10.29 3.37
C GLU A 123 1.32 11.59 2.57
N LYS A 124 0.51 12.52 3.10
CA LYS A 124 0.18 13.83 2.54
C LYS A 124 0.14 14.90 3.64
N ASP A 125 -0.14 16.14 3.26
CA ASP A 125 -0.30 17.23 4.21
C ASP A 125 -1.50 17.00 5.12
N LEU A 126 -1.36 17.48 6.37
CA LEU A 126 -2.35 17.24 7.42
C LEU A 126 -3.45 18.31 7.40
N PRO A 127 -4.73 17.92 7.46
CA PRO A 127 -5.81 18.84 7.70
C PRO A 127 -5.63 19.61 9.01
N ALA A 128 -5.94 20.90 8.96
CA ALA A 128 -5.90 21.76 10.16
C ALA A 128 -6.99 21.37 11.17
N ASN A 129 -8.15 20.97 10.66
CA ASN A 129 -9.29 20.56 11.49
C ASN A 129 -9.07 19.15 12.08
N PRO A 130 -9.13 18.97 13.42
CA PRO A 130 -8.96 17.66 14.06
C PRO A 130 -9.99 16.61 13.64
N GLU A 131 -11.25 16.98 13.39
CA GLU A 131 -12.29 16.04 12.95
C GLU A 131 -12.03 15.54 11.53
N GLU A 132 -11.64 16.42 10.63
CA GLU A 132 -11.27 16.08 9.26
C GLU A 132 -10.03 15.18 9.25
N ARG A 133 -9.03 15.53 10.08
CA ARG A 133 -7.82 14.70 10.24
C ARG A 133 -8.14 13.29 10.74
N SER A 134 -9.06 13.15 11.72
CA SER A 134 -9.48 11.81 12.21
C SER A 134 -10.10 10.99 11.09
N ARG A 135 -11.02 11.57 10.34
CA ARG A 135 -11.66 10.90 9.20
C ARG A 135 -10.65 10.52 8.11
N GLU A 136 -9.71 11.40 7.81
CA GLU A 136 -8.67 11.09 6.82
C GLU A 136 -7.72 10.01 7.30
N VAL A 137 -7.36 9.96 8.58
CA VAL A 137 -6.55 8.87 9.15
C VAL A 137 -7.29 7.53 9.05
N GLU A 138 -8.58 7.49 9.39
CA GLU A 138 -9.41 6.28 9.24
C GLU A 138 -9.38 5.76 7.80
N GLN A 139 -9.61 6.65 6.83
CA GLN A 139 -9.59 6.30 5.41
C GLN A 139 -8.20 5.89 4.94
N ALA A 140 -7.16 6.59 5.38
CA ALA A 140 -5.78 6.30 5.04
C ALA A 140 -5.35 4.90 5.51
N VAL A 141 -5.76 4.46 6.69
CA VAL A 141 -5.50 3.09 7.17
C VAL A 141 -6.07 2.05 6.21
N CYS A 142 -7.28 2.27 5.69
CA CYS A 142 -7.89 1.38 4.70
C CYS A 142 -7.16 1.40 3.35
N VAL A 143 -6.72 2.57 2.89
CA VAL A 143 -5.93 2.72 1.66
C VAL A 143 -4.55 2.06 1.81
N GLN A 144 -3.86 2.32 2.91
CA GLN A 144 -2.53 1.74 3.19
C GLN A 144 -2.61 0.21 3.35
N GLY A 145 -3.71 -0.32 3.90
CA GLY A 145 -4.00 -1.76 3.92
C GLY A 145 -3.93 -2.38 2.53
N ASN A 146 -4.53 -1.74 1.53
CA ASN A 146 -4.40 -2.18 0.15
C ASN A 146 -2.97 -2.04 -0.37
N ASN A 147 -2.39 -0.84 -0.25
CA ASN A 147 -1.12 -0.52 -0.91
C ASN A 147 0.07 -1.29 -0.33
N ARG A 148 0.04 -1.60 0.97
CA ARG A 148 1.15 -2.28 1.67
C ARG A 148 0.97 -3.78 1.81
N LEU A 149 -0.29 -4.30 1.82
CA LEU A 149 -0.58 -5.71 2.07
C LEU A 149 -1.33 -6.36 0.91
N PHE A 150 -2.60 -5.98 0.67
CA PHE A 150 -3.48 -6.76 -0.22
C PHE A 150 -3.03 -6.75 -1.68
N ALA A 151 -2.58 -5.61 -2.20
CA ALA A 151 -2.09 -5.55 -3.57
C ALA A 151 -0.77 -6.32 -3.75
N VAL A 152 0.10 -6.30 -2.75
CA VAL A 152 1.32 -7.11 -2.74
C VAL A 152 0.97 -8.59 -2.73
N ILE A 153 0.05 -9.03 -1.86
CA ILE A 153 -0.43 -10.42 -1.78
C ILE A 153 -1.07 -10.83 -3.11
N PHE A 154 -1.93 -9.99 -3.70
CA PHE A 154 -2.57 -10.24 -4.98
C PHE A 154 -1.54 -10.53 -6.08
N TRP A 155 -0.59 -9.64 -6.27
CA TRP A 155 0.44 -9.80 -7.30
C TRP A 155 1.40 -10.95 -7.02
N PHE A 156 1.66 -11.24 -5.72
CA PHE A 156 2.40 -12.42 -5.32
C PHE A 156 1.69 -13.73 -5.71
N VAL A 157 0.40 -13.83 -5.46
CA VAL A 157 -0.41 -15.00 -5.81
C VAL A 157 -0.44 -15.18 -7.33
N LEU A 158 -0.60 -14.10 -8.09
CA LEU A 158 -0.74 -14.13 -9.53
C LEU A 158 0.61 -14.44 -10.24
N LEU A 159 1.65 -13.66 -9.94
CA LEU A 159 2.95 -13.67 -10.66
C LEU A 159 4.13 -14.12 -9.78
N GLY A 160 3.88 -14.54 -8.54
CA GLY A 160 4.94 -14.91 -7.60
C GLY A 160 5.77 -13.71 -7.12
N PRO A 161 7.03 -13.94 -6.70
CA PRO A 161 7.88 -12.90 -6.15
C PRO A 161 8.12 -11.72 -7.10
N VAL A 162 8.17 -12.00 -8.41
CA VAL A 162 8.33 -10.92 -9.42
C VAL A 162 7.14 -9.98 -9.42
N GLY A 163 5.90 -10.51 -9.29
CA GLY A 163 4.70 -9.68 -9.23
C GLY A 163 4.65 -8.79 -7.98
N ALA A 164 4.92 -9.37 -6.80
CA ALA A 164 4.99 -8.61 -5.56
C ALA A 164 6.03 -7.48 -5.63
N TRP A 165 7.21 -7.80 -6.15
CA TRP A 165 8.28 -6.82 -6.31
C TRP A 165 7.95 -5.74 -7.32
N SER A 166 7.33 -6.10 -8.45
CA SER A 166 6.89 -5.13 -9.46
C SER A 166 5.93 -4.10 -8.88
N TYR A 167 4.93 -4.55 -8.12
CA TYR A 167 4.01 -3.64 -7.45
C TYR A 167 4.74 -2.74 -6.44
N ARG A 168 5.64 -3.31 -5.61
CA ARG A 168 6.40 -2.54 -4.63
C ARG A 168 7.30 -1.49 -5.26
N VAL A 169 7.99 -1.84 -6.34
CA VAL A 169 8.85 -0.91 -7.09
C VAL A 169 8.05 0.27 -7.65
N THR A 170 6.88 0.01 -8.23
CA THR A 170 6.03 1.10 -8.77
C THR A 170 5.52 2.02 -7.66
N ASP A 171 5.17 1.50 -6.49
CA ASP A 171 4.80 2.30 -5.33
C ASP A 171 5.97 3.18 -4.84
N LEU A 172 7.19 2.62 -4.77
CA LEU A 172 8.39 3.37 -4.39
C LEU A 172 8.72 4.48 -5.39
N ILE A 173 8.60 4.22 -6.70
CA ILE A 173 8.81 5.23 -7.75
C ILE A 173 7.79 6.37 -7.58
N ARG A 174 6.50 6.03 -7.40
CA ARG A 174 5.43 7.02 -7.17
C ARG A 174 5.73 7.89 -5.95
N ARG A 175 5.98 7.28 -4.79
CA ARG A 175 6.29 8.01 -3.55
C ARG A 175 7.50 8.94 -3.72
N ARG A 176 8.54 8.45 -4.40
CA ARG A 176 9.75 9.25 -4.64
C ARG A 176 9.50 10.39 -5.61
N ALA A 177 8.68 10.19 -6.64
CA ALA A 177 8.28 11.24 -7.58
C ALA A 177 7.51 12.36 -6.86
N VAL A 178 6.49 12.00 -6.06
CA VAL A 178 5.70 12.96 -5.26
C VAL A 178 6.61 13.73 -4.28
N PHE A 179 7.48 13.02 -3.55
CA PHE A 179 8.41 13.65 -2.60
C PHE A 179 9.34 14.67 -3.27
N ARG A 180 9.83 14.38 -4.47
CA ARG A 180 10.68 15.31 -5.22
C ARG A 180 9.91 16.51 -5.73
N ALA A 181 8.74 16.29 -6.30
CA ALA A 181 7.90 17.39 -6.81
C ALA A 181 7.55 18.42 -5.74
N GLY A 182 7.35 17.97 -4.49
CA GLY A 182 7.10 18.87 -3.37
C GLY A 182 8.32 19.68 -2.88
N ARG A 183 9.53 19.38 -3.41
CA ARG A 183 10.79 20.07 -3.02
C ARG A 183 11.42 20.91 -4.13
N ASP A 184 11.09 20.64 -5.38
CA ASP A 184 11.68 21.31 -6.54
C ASP A 184 10.77 22.46 -7.03
N ASP A 185 11.06 23.69 -6.58
CA ASP A 185 10.36 24.91 -7.05
C ASP A 185 10.73 25.30 -8.50
N THR A 186 11.77 24.71 -9.08
CA THR A 186 12.38 25.20 -10.32
C THR A 186 11.99 24.46 -11.59
N GLY A 187 11.26 23.34 -11.48
CA GLY A 187 10.91 22.48 -12.63
C GLY A 187 9.47 21.98 -12.63
N ALA A 188 8.53 22.76 -12.15
CA ALA A 188 7.14 22.35 -11.87
C ALA A 188 6.46 21.55 -13.00
N SER A 189 6.70 21.88 -14.28
CA SER A 189 6.03 21.20 -15.40
C SER A 189 6.57 19.79 -15.68
N ALA A 190 7.90 19.61 -15.71
CA ALA A 190 8.50 18.30 -16.00
C ALA A 190 8.36 17.33 -14.81
N ALA A 191 8.48 17.86 -13.58
CA ALA A 191 8.29 17.05 -12.37
C ALA A 191 6.84 16.55 -12.25
N SER A 192 5.84 17.39 -12.55
CA SER A 192 4.43 17.01 -12.54
C SER A 192 4.08 15.91 -13.55
N LEU A 193 4.68 15.93 -14.73
CA LEU A 193 4.49 14.88 -15.76
C LEU A 193 5.02 13.52 -15.30
N VAL A 194 6.16 13.50 -14.59
CA VAL A 194 6.73 12.26 -14.05
C VAL A 194 5.88 11.73 -12.89
N VAL A 195 5.35 12.64 -12.05
CA VAL A 195 4.42 12.26 -10.98
C VAL A 195 3.17 11.62 -11.56
N GLY A 196 2.49 12.29 -12.51
CA GLY A 196 1.30 11.74 -13.15
C GLY A 196 1.56 10.39 -13.81
N ALA A 197 2.68 10.24 -14.53
CA ALA A 197 3.05 8.96 -15.13
C ALA A 197 3.30 7.84 -14.09
N ALA A 198 3.89 8.16 -12.96
CA ALA A 198 4.13 7.20 -11.88
C ALA A 198 2.81 6.82 -11.17
N GLU A 199 1.91 7.78 -10.98
CA GLU A 199 0.57 7.58 -10.43
C GLU A 199 -0.31 6.75 -11.36
N ASP A 200 -0.26 6.99 -12.66
CA ASP A 200 -0.96 6.19 -13.67
C ASP A 200 -0.48 4.73 -13.65
N LEU A 201 0.83 4.50 -13.69
CA LEU A 201 1.39 3.15 -13.67
C LEU A 201 0.99 2.40 -12.39
N HIS A 202 1.12 3.05 -11.24
CA HIS A 202 0.69 2.47 -9.96
C HIS A 202 -0.83 2.25 -9.93
N GLY A 203 -1.60 3.21 -10.44
CA GLY A 203 -3.06 3.14 -10.51
C GLY A 203 -3.56 1.95 -11.32
N TRP A 204 -2.92 1.63 -12.45
CA TRP A 204 -3.25 0.44 -13.25
C TRP A 204 -2.99 -0.86 -12.47
N LEU A 205 -1.86 -0.95 -11.78
CA LEU A 205 -1.52 -2.13 -10.98
C LEU A 205 -2.39 -2.23 -9.71
N ALA A 206 -2.81 -1.12 -9.13
CA ALA A 206 -3.67 -1.08 -7.95
C ALA A 206 -5.16 -1.30 -8.28
N TRP A 207 -5.59 -1.16 -9.52
CA TRP A 207 -7.01 -1.11 -9.90
C TRP A 207 -7.80 -2.37 -9.52
N ILE A 208 -7.30 -3.55 -9.86
CA ILE A 208 -7.94 -4.83 -9.51
C ILE A 208 -7.82 -5.10 -8.00
N PRO A 209 -6.61 -5.05 -7.38
CA PRO A 209 -6.48 -5.28 -5.95
C PRO A 209 -7.38 -4.38 -5.11
N ALA A 210 -7.49 -3.09 -5.44
CA ALA A 210 -8.32 -2.14 -4.69
C ALA A 210 -9.79 -2.55 -4.65
N ARG A 211 -10.33 -3.09 -5.76
CA ARG A 211 -11.72 -3.57 -5.80
C ARG A 211 -11.92 -4.84 -5.00
N LEU A 212 -11.00 -5.78 -5.09
CA LEU A 212 -11.04 -7.00 -4.28
C LEU A 212 -10.90 -6.69 -2.79
N THR A 213 -10.04 -5.74 -2.43
CA THR A 213 -9.89 -5.24 -1.05
C THR A 213 -11.17 -4.57 -0.57
N ALA A 214 -11.80 -3.73 -1.39
CA ALA A 214 -13.08 -3.09 -1.06
C ALA A 214 -14.19 -4.14 -0.81
N ILE A 215 -14.24 -5.22 -1.62
CA ILE A 215 -15.14 -6.35 -1.38
C ILE A 215 -14.81 -7.02 -0.05
N SER A 216 -13.53 -7.24 0.25
CA SER A 216 -13.13 -7.87 1.53
C SER A 216 -13.48 -6.99 2.73
N TYR A 217 -13.41 -5.67 2.63
CA TYR A 217 -13.88 -4.73 3.66
C TYR A 217 -15.39 -4.85 3.88
N ALA A 218 -16.18 -4.94 2.80
CA ALA A 218 -17.62 -5.14 2.91
C ALA A 218 -17.96 -6.46 3.62
N LEU A 219 -17.23 -7.54 3.33
CA LEU A 219 -17.43 -8.85 3.96
C LEU A 219 -16.95 -8.90 5.43
N ALA A 220 -15.90 -8.14 5.75
CA ALA A 220 -15.30 -8.11 7.09
C ALA A 220 -15.99 -7.15 8.07
N GLY A 221 -16.78 -6.20 7.55
CA GLY A 221 -17.44 -5.12 8.30
C GLY A 221 -18.94 -5.05 8.07
N ASN A 222 -19.47 -3.82 8.07
CA ASN A 222 -20.86 -3.54 7.74
C ASN A 222 -21.05 -3.58 6.22
N PHE A 223 -21.70 -4.63 5.73
CA PHE A 223 -21.93 -4.84 4.31
C PHE A 223 -22.78 -3.74 3.67
N ASP A 224 -23.88 -3.35 4.33
CA ASP A 224 -24.82 -2.35 3.78
C ASP A 224 -24.20 -0.96 3.71
N GLY A 225 -23.45 -0.57 4.74
CA GLY A 225 -22.70 0.68 4.77
C GLY A 225 -21.62 0.73 3.69
N ALA A 226 -20.88 -0.35 3.53
CA ALA A 226 -19.84 -0.49 2.49
C ALA A 226 -20.47 -0.44 1.09
N LEU A 227 -21.58 -1.14 0.85
CA LEU A 227 -22.27 -1.16 -0.44
C LEU A 227 -22.86 0.21 -0.80
N THR A 228 -23.42 0.92 0.16
CA THR A 228 -23.91 2.30 0.00
C THR A 228 -22.77 3.23 -0.39
N ALA A 229 -21.64 3.15 0.32
CA ALA A 229 -20.45 3.93 0.01
C ALA A 229 -19.86 3.59 -1.37
N TRP A 230 -19.91 2.32 -1.77
CA TRP A 230 -19.48 1.89 -3.12
C TRP A 230 -20.34 2.50 -4.22
N ARG A 231 -21.66 2.50 -4.03
CA ARG A 231 -22.63 3.01 -5.02
C ARG A 231 -22.68 4.53 -5.12
N THR A 232 -22.19 5.24 -4.11
CA THR A 232 -22.16 6.70 -4.11
C THR A 232 -21.26 7.20 -5.25
N PRO A 233 -21.80 7.96 -6.21
CA PRO A 233 -21.02 8.47 -7.33
C PRO A 233 -19.85 9.32 -6.81
N THR A 234 -18.66 9.10 -7.34
CA THR A 234 -17.57 10.06 -7.18
C THR A 234 -17.91 11.30 -7.97
N PRO A 235 -17.71 12.52 -7.46
CA PRO A 235 -17.86 13.73 -8.25
C PRO A 235 -17.13 13.56 -9.57
N ARG A 236 -17.80 13.88 -10.70
CA ARG A 236 -17.21 13.78 -12.04
C ARG A 236 -16.14 14.87 -12.17
N GLY A 237 -14.93 14.55 -11.74
CA GLY A 237 -13.72 15.32 -12.00
C GLY A 237 -12.74 14.45 -12.78
N THR A 238 -11.70 15.04 -13.29
CA THR A 238 -10.56 14.40 -13.96
C THR A 238 -9.65 13.66 -12.95
N GLU A 239 -10.26 12.94 -11.98
CA GLU A 239 -9.47 12.19 -11.02
C GLU A 239 -8.73 11.06 -11.73
N GLU A 240 -7.45 11.01 -11.54
CA GLU A 240 -6.56 9.95 -12.01
C GLU A 240 -6.98 8.59 -11.45
N LEU A 241 -6.68 7.52 -12.18
CA LEU A 241 -7.11 6.16 -11.82
C LEU A 241 -6.64 5.75 -10.41
N HIS A 242 -5.46 6.24 -10.01
CA HIS A 242 -4.91 6.06 -8.67
C HIS A 242 -5.81 6.68 -7.60
N ALA A 243 -6.14 7.95 -7.73
CA ALA A 243 -6.99 8.69 -6.80
C ALA A 243 -8.40 8.07 -6.69
N ARG A 244 -8.96 7.60 -7.81
CA ARG A 244 -10.27 6.88 -7.81
C ARG A 244 -10.22 5.60 -6.99
N SER A 245 -9.12 4.84 -7.05
CA SER A 245 -8.95 3.60 -6.30
C SER A 245 -8.78 3.89 -4.81
N GLU A 246 -8.02 4.90 -4.44
CA GLU A 246 -7.85 5.32 -3.05
C GLU A 246 -9.15 5.88 -2.45
N ASN A 247 -9.86 6.73 -3.19
CA ASN A 247 -11.16 7.27 -2.79
C ASN A 247 -12.20 6.16 -2.59
N LEU A 248 -12.20 5.13 -3.46
CA LEU A 248 -13.07 3.97 -3.30
C LEU A 248 -12.75 3.24 -1.98
N LEU A 249 -11.48 2.91 -1.74
CA LEU A 249 -11.03 2.19 -0.56
C LEU A 249 -11.33 2.95 0.74
N GLY A 250 -11.06 4.25 0.77
CA GLY A 250 -11.33 5.11 1.93
C GLY A 250 -12.81 5.16 2.26
N ARG A 251 -13.67 5.40 1.26
CA ARG A 251 -15.13 5.48 1.46
C ARG A 251 -15.74 4.13 1.84
N VAL A 252 -15.37 3.06 1.12
CA VAL A 252 -15.89 1.71 1.41
C VAL A 252 -15.40 1.24 2.76
N GLY A 253 -14.14 1.52 3.13
CA GLY A 253 -13.60 1.22 4.44
C GLY A 253 -14.37 1.94 5.56
N ALA A 254 -14.56 3.25 5.45
CA ALA A 254 -15.35 4.03 6.40
C ALA A 254 -16.81 3.52 6.48
N GLY A 255 -17.44 3.22 5.35
CA GLY A 255 -18.77 2.61 5.30
C GLY A 255 -18.84 1.23 5.96
N ALA A 256 -17.79 0.41 5.80
CA ALA A 256 -17.69 -0.91 6.43
C ALA A 256 -17.48 -0.82 7.95
N ILE A 257 -16.82 0.22 8.43
CA ILE A 257 -16.60 0.48 9.87
C ILE A 257 -17.91 0.94 10.54
N ALA A 258 -18.68 1.83 9.90
CA ALA A 258 -20.02 2.29 10.29
C ALA A 258 -20.17 2.54 11.81
N LEU A 259 -19.25 3.32 12.39
CA LEU A 259 -19.31 3.65 13.81
C LEU A 259 -20.43 4.64 14.10
N HIS A 260 -21.24 4.33 15.11
CA HIS A 260 -22.25 5.25 15.60
C HIS A 260 -21.62 6.30 16.54
N PRO A 261 -22.08 7.57 16.49
CA PRO A 261 -21.69 8.57 17.47
C PRO A 261 -22.00 8.11 18.89
N VAL A 262 -21.06 8.31 19.81
CA VAL A 262 -21.27 8.03 21.24
C VAL A 262 -21.54 9.38 21.94
N PRO A 263 -22.68 9.56 22.65
CA PRO A 263 -22.97 10.81 23.35
C PRO A 263 -21.90 11.12 24.40
N GLY A 264 -21.40 12.36 24.38
CA GLY A 264 -20.38 12.81 25.33
C GLY A 264 -18.94 12.40 24.98
N GLU A 265 -18.71 11.70 23.88
CA GLU A 265 -17.38 11.32 23.41
C GLU A 265 -16.56 12.53 22.95
N THR A 266 -15.33 12.66 23.42
CA THR A 266 -14.40 13.69 22.96
C THR A 266 -13.88 13.39 21.54
N ILE A 267 -13.39 14.42 20.83
CA ILE A 267 -12.77 14.25 19.50
C ILE A 267 -11.61 13.24 19.58
N THR A 268 -10.82 13.31 20.63
CA THR A 268 -9.66 12.39 20.85
C THR A 268 -10.11 10.95 21.01
N GLU A 269 -11.10 10.67 21.86
CA GLU A 269 -11.64 9.33 22.07
C GLU A 269 -12.23 8.75 20.79
N ARG A 270 -12.98 9.57 20.06
CA ARG A 270 -13.54 9.23 18.76
C ARG A 270 -12.45 8.88 17.76
N SER A 271 -11.41 9.69 17.65
CA SER A 271 -10.27 9.47 16.73
C SER A 271 -9.56 8.15 17.04
N ILE A 272 -9.35 7.84 18.32
CA ILE A 272 -8.75 6.55 18.75
C ILE A 272 -9.65 5.39 18.36
N ARG A 273 -10.95 5.50 18.56
CA ARG A 273 -11.93 4.47 18.24
C ARG A 273 -12.04 4.21 16.74
N GLU A 274 -12.05 5.28 15.91
CA GLU A 274 -12.08 5.23 14.45
C GLU A 274 -10.80 4.56 13.91
N ALA A 275 -9.62 5.01 14.32
CA ALA A 275 -8.35 4.42 13.91
C ALA A 275 -8.23 2.93 14.31
N ALA A 276 -8.60 2.59 15.55
CA ALA A 276 -8.59 1.21 16.01
C ALA A 276 -9.62 0.33 15.28
N ALA A 277 -10.76 0.87 14.85
CA ALA A 277 -11.75 0.14 14.06
C ALA A 277 -11.25 -0.12 12.64
N ALA A 278 -10.59 0.87 12.01
CA ALA A 278 -9.96 0.71 10.71
C ALA A 278 -8.87 -0.38 10.75
N LYS A 279 -8.01 -0.37 11.77
CA LYS A 279 -7.03 -1.45 11.99
C LYS A 279 -7.69 -2.82 12.07
N ARG A 280 -8.75 -2.96 12.89
CA ARG A 280 -9.48 -4.25 13.00
C ARG A 280 -10.10 -4.69 11.68
N LEU A 281 -10.64 -3.76 10.88
CA LEU A 281 -11.19 -4.07 9.56
C LEU A 281 -10.10 -4.63 8.63
N VAL A 282 -8.94 -3.99 8.57
CA VAL A 282 -7.80 -4.48 7.77
C VAL A 282 -7.37 -5.88 8.22
N LEU A 283 -7.22 -6.12 9.52
CA LEU A 283 -6.82 -7.43 10.05
C LEU A 283 -7.85 -8.53 9.75
N ARG A 284 -9.16 -8.25 9.87
CA ARG A 284 -10.22 -9.20 9.51
C ARG A 284 -10.21 -9.51 8.01
N SER A 285 -10.01 -8.50 7.18
CA SER A 285 -9.88 -8.67 5.74
C SER A 285 -8.65 -9.50 5.36
N LEU A 286 -7.55 -9.37 6.10
CA LEU A 286 -6.36 -10.20 5.90
C LEU A 286 -6.66 -11.69 6.15
N LEU A 287 -7.49 -12.01 7.15
CA LEU A 287 -7.95 -13.39 7.38
C LEU A 287 -8.79 -13.92 6.21
N ILE A 288 -9.67 -13.09 5.63
CA ILE A 288 -10.44 -13.46 4.43
C ILE A 288 -9.48 -13.78 3.28
N TRP A 289 -8.51 -12.90 3.01
CA TRP A 289 -7.51 -13.12 1.95
C TRP A 289 -6.69 -14.38 2.19
N ALA A 290 -6.23 -14.61 3.42
CA ALA A 290 -5.49 -15.83 3.77
C ALA A 290 -6.33 -17.10 3.54
N THR A 291 -7.62 -17.05 3.89
CA THR A 291 -8.55 -18.16 3.64
C THR A 291 -8.75 -18.42 2.16
N VAL A 292 -8.94 -17.38 1.35
CA VAL A 292 -9.08 -17.50 -0.11
C VAL A 292 -7.82 -18.08 -0.74
N VAL A 293 -6.64 -17.59 -0.36
CA VAL A 293 -5.36 -18.10 -0.87
C VAL A 293 -5.14 -19.56 -0.45
N ALA A 294 -5.50 -19.91 0.79
CA ALA A 294 -5.43 -21.30 1.27
C ALA A 294 -6.35 -22.22 0.45
N ALA A 295 -7.60 -21.80 0.21
CA ALA A 295 -8.55 -22.54 -0.61
C ALA A 295 -8.02 -22.73 -2.05
N MET A 296 -7.54 -21.66 -2.69
CA MET A 296 -6.93 -21.75 -4.05
C MET A 296 -5.80 -22.75 -4.09
N THR A 297 -4.96 -22.79 -3.05
CA THR A 297 -3.83 -23.72 -2.98
C THR A 297 -4.29 -25.18 -2.84
N LEU A 298 -5.31 -25.43 -2.01
CA LEU A 298 -5.88 -26.77 -1.83
C LEU A 298 -6.54 -27.29 -3.12
N TYR A 299 -7.13 -26.43 -3.93
CA TYR A 299 -7.72 -26.81 -5.23
C TYR A 299 -6.69 -26.84 -6.38
N GLY A 300 -5.40 -26.71 -6.09
CA GLY A 300 -4.33 -26.82 -7.09
C GLY A 300 -4.21 -25.60 -8.05
N TRP A 301 -4.87 -24.50 -7.75
CA TRP A 301 -4.85 -23.29 -8.59
C TRP A 301 -3.59 -22.42 -8.39
N SER A 302 -2.77 -22.72 -7.40
CA SER A 302 -1.48 -22.07 -7.19
C SER A 302 -0.37 -22.94 -7.75
N VAL A 303 -0.09 -22.80 -9.01
CA VAL A 303 1.12 -23.37 -9.63
C VAL A 303 2.33 -22.52 -9.26
#